data_9f6d29b8de85864fa1ba0e3b7c5c888f
#
_entry.id   9f6d29b8de85864fa1ba0e3b7c5c888f
#
_cell.length_a   1.000
_cell.length_b   1.000
_cell.length_c   1.000
_cell.angle_alpha   90.00
_cell.angle_beta   90.00
_cell.angle_gamma   90.00
#
_symmetry.space_group_name_H-M   'P 1'
#
loop_
_entity.id
_entity.type
_entity.pdbx_description
1 polymer ?
#
loop_
_entity_poly.entity_id
_entity_poly.type
_entity_poly.pdbx_seq_one_letter_code
_entity_poly.pdbx_strand_id
1 'polypeptide(L)'
;MKLEPGRLLRDARIRHGVSQERLAIRAGTTQSAISRIEKERGSPTVQTLARLLYLLGEDLALSVREQDTGIDLTLNRANLELTPEERIAKGLEFADFVRRNRGEPGPRGD
;
A
#
# COMPACT_ATOMS: atom_id res chain seq x y z
N MET A 1 -8.23 6.58 -12.44
CA MET A 1 -7.49 5.37 -12.09
C MET A 1 -8.34 4.49 -11.18
N LYS A 2 -8.39 3.22 -11.46
CA LYS A 2 -9.17 2.28 -10.67
C LYS A 2 -8.25 1.35 -9.91
N LEU A 3 -8.41 1.30 -8.60
CA LEU A 3 -7.66 0.38 -7.76
C LEU A 3 -8.50 -0.88 -7.53
N GLU A 4 -7.87 -2.02 -7.64
CA GLU A 4 -8.55 -3.31 -7.45
C GLU A 4 -7.82 -4.13 -6.37
N PRO A 5 -7.97 -3.75 -5.10
CA PRO A 5 -7.32 -4.46 -4.03
C PRO A 5 -7.78 -5.91 -3.89
N GLY A 6 -9.04 -6.17 -4.21
CA GLY A 6 -9.56 -7.53 -4.17
C GLY A 6 -8.90 -8.44 -5.17
N ARG A 7 -8.62 -7.92 -6.36
CA ARG A 7 -7.93 -8.68 -7.38
C ARG A 7 -6.49 -8.99 -6.99
N LEU A 8 -5.80 -8.02 -6.40
CA LEU A 8 -4.46 -8.24 -5.89
C LEU A 8 -4.43 -9.37 -4.86
N LEU A 9 -5.38 -9.34 -3.94
CA LEU A 9 -5.48 -10.35 -2.91
C LEU A 9 -5.79 -11.72 -3.48
N ARG A 10 -6.76 -11.78 -4.39
CA ARG A 10 -7.14 -13.03 -5.02
C ARG A 10 -5.98 -13.65 -5.79
N ASP A 11 -5.29 -12.85 -6.59
CA ASP A 11 -4.17 -13.35 -7.39
C ASP A 11 -3.04 -13.87 -6.50
N ALA A 12 -2.74 -13.17 -5.42
CA ALA A 12 -1.74 -13.63 -4.47
C ALA A 12 -2.15 -14.93 -3.80
N ARG A 13 -3.42 -15.02 -3.40
CA ARG A 13 -3.95 -16.22 -2.75
C ARG A 13 -3.85 -17.43 -3.68
N ILE A 14 -4.20 -17.26 -4.93
CA ILE A 14 -4.14 -18.33 -5.92
C ILE A 14 -2.70 -18.74 -6.19
N ARG A 15 -1.78 -17.78 -6.29
CA ARG A 15 -0.35 -18.08 -6.48
C ARG A 15 0.20 -18.98 -5.37
N HIS A 16 -0.27 -18.78 -4.16
CA HIS A 16 0.21 -19.54 -3.01
C HIS A 16 -0.65 -20.76 -2.69
N GLY A 17 -1.67 -21.02 -3.50
CA GLY A 17 -2.51 -22.21 -3.30
C GLY A 17 -3.30 -22.20 -2.01
N VAL A 18 -3.68 -21.02 -1.52
CA VAL A 18 -4.40 -20.89 -0.25
C VAL A 18 -5.87 -20.60 -0.55
N SER A 19 -6.77 -21.33 0.12
CA SER A 19 -8.22 -21.10 -0.03
C SER A 19 -8.65 -19.85 0.73
N GLN A 20 -9.80 -19.32 0.36
CA GLN A 20 -10.39 -18.20 1.10
C GLN A 20 -10.60 -18.55 2.57
N GLU A 21 -11.06 -19.75 2.83
CA GLU A 21 -11.30 -20.22 4.19
C GLU A 21 -10.02 -20.27 5.00
N ARG A 22 -8.94 -20.80 4.43
CA ARG A 22 -7.65 -20.86 5.10
C ARG A 22 -7.09 -19.50 5.42
N LEU A 23 -7.19 -18.59 4.45
CA LEU A 23 -6.75 -17.22 4.67
C LEU A 23 -7.57 -16.56 5.78
N ALA A 24 -8.87 -16.78 5.77
CA ALA A 24 -9.75 -16.25 6.80
C ALA A 24 -9.35 -16.73 8.20
N ILE A 25 -9.04 -18.01 8.34
CA ILE A 25 -8.60 -18.56 9.60
C ILE A 25 -7.30 -17.92 10.05
N ARG A 26 -6.33 -17.79 9.18
CA ARG A 26 -5.05 -17.15 9.49
C ARG A 26 -5.20 -15.69 9.89
N ALA A 27 -6.16 -15.02 9.28
CA ALA A 27 -6.39 -13.60 9.52
C ALA A 27 -7.32 -13.32 10.71
N GLY A 28 -7.92 -14.36 11.28
CA GLY A 28 -8.87 -14.19 12.36
C GLY A 28 -10.18 -13.55 11.91
N THR A 29 -10.60 -13.85 10.69
CA THR A 29 -11.81 -13.30 10.10
C THR A 29 -12.65 -14.42 9.49
N THR A 30 -13.65 -14.09 8.69
CA THR A 30 -14.54 -15.06 8.06
C THR A 30 -14.26 -15.18 6.57
N GLN A 31 -14.60 -16.33 6.01
CA GLN A 31 -14.52 -16.54 4.56
C GLN A 31 -15.36 -15.49 3.82
N SER A 32 -16.54 -15.18 4.35
CA SER A 32 -17.42 -14.16 3.75
C SER A 32 -16.73 -12.81 3.64
N ALA A 33 -15.97 -12.43 4.66
CA ALA A 33 -15.23 -11.16 4.64
C ALA A 33 -14.15 -11.17 3.55
N ILE A 34 -13.40 -12.26 3.44
CA ILE A 34 -12.41 -12.40 2.38
C ILE A 34 -13.06 -12.36 1.00
N SER A 35 -14.15 -13.09 0.85
CA SER A 35 -14.88 -13.13 -0.41
C SER A 35 -15.37 -11.75 -0.84
N ARG A 36 -15.88 -10.95 0.09
CA ARG A 36 -16.34 -9.59 -0.20
C ARG A 36 -15.20 -8.70 -0.68
N ILE A 37 -14.05 -8.81 -0.06
CA ILE A 37 -12.88 -8.06 -0.50
C ILE A 37 -12.50 -8.46 -1.93
N GLU A 38 -12.42 -9.74 -2.20
CA GLU A 38 -12.01 -10.24 -3.52
C GLU A 38 -13.01 -9.90 -4.63
N LYS A 39 -14.27 -9.71 -4.27
CA LYS A 39 -15.32 -9.29 -5.22
C LYS A 39 -15.47 -7.78 -5.32
N GLU A 40 -14.56 -7.03 -4.73
CA GLU A 40 -14.56 -5.57 -4.72
C GLU A 40 -15.83 -4.97 -4.09
N ARG A 41 -16.44 -5.71 -3.17
CA ARG A 41 -17.65 -5.25 -2.48
C ARG A 41 -17.35 -4.52 -1.18
N GLY A 42 -16.11 -4.50 -0.77
CA GLY A 42 -15.65 -3.75 0.37
C GLY A 42 -14.31 -3.16 0.05
N SER A 43 -14.02 -1.99 0.58
CA SER A 43 -12.72 -1.36 0.39
C SER A 43 -11.87 -1.61 1.63
N PRO A 44 -10.93 -2.54 1.58
CA PRO A 44 -10.04 -2.74 2.70
C PRO A 44 -9.10 -1.54 2.85
N THR A 45 -8.69 -1.26 4.07
CA THR A 45 -7.64 -0.28 4.28
C THR A 45 -6.33 -0.83 3.72
N VAL A 46 -5.39 0.06 3.44
CA VAL A 46 -4.06 -0.37 2.99
C VAL A 46 -3.43 -1.30 4.02
N GLN A 47 -3.61 -0.99 5.30
CA GLN A 47 -3.07 -1.81 6.37
C GLN A 47 -3.68 -3.22 6.39
N THR A 48 -4.99 -3.31 6.20
CA THR A 48 -5.67 -4.60 6.14
C THR A 48 -5.18 -5.42 4.94
N LEU A 49 -5.11 -4.79 3.78
CA LEU A 49 -4.63 -5.45 2.57
C LEU A 49 -3.19 -5.93 2.74
N ALA A 50 -2.33 -5.08 3.29
CA ALA A 50 -0.93 -5.43 3.54
C ALA A 50 -0.81 -6.63 4.48
N ARG A 51 -1.65 -6.67 5.52
CA ARG A 51 -1.65 -7.77 6.47
C ARG A 51 -2.07 -9.09 5.81
N LEU A 52 -3.13 -9.05 5.01
CA LEU A 52 -3.59 -10.24 4.32
C LEU A 52 -2.54 -10.78 3.34
N LEU A 53 -1.89 -9.89 2.61
CA LEU A 53 -0.81 -10.29 1.70
C LEU A 53 0.37 -10.86 2.47
N TYR A 54 0.72 -10.26 3.59
CA TYR A 54 1.80 -10.75 4.44
C TYR A 54 1.52 -12.18 4.92
N LEU A 55 0.28 -12.47 5.29
CA LEU A 55 -0.11 -13.81 5.71
C LEU A 55 -0.02 -14.83 4.58
N LEU A 56 0.00 -14.36 3.34
CA LEU A 56 0.22 -15.22 2.17
C LEU A 56 1.69 -15.33 1.79
N GLY A 57 2.57 -14.59 2.47
CA GLY A 57 3.99 -14.60 2.18
C GLY A 57 4.42 -13.52 1.20
N GLU A 58 3.62 -12.48 1.03
CA GLU A 58 3.94 -11.36 0.13
C GLU A 58 3.90 -10.04 0.86
N ASP A 59 4.72 -9.11 0.43
CA ASP A 59 4.73 -7.76 0.96
C ASP A 59 4.04 -6.81 0.00
N LEU A 60 3.22 -5.92 0.53
CA LEU A 60 2.62 -4.86 -0.26
C LEU A 60 3.60 -3.69 -0.35
N ALA A 61 3.95 -3.34 -1.56
CA ALA A 61 4.77 -2.16 -1.83
C ALA A 61 3.90 -1.07 -2.45
N LEU A 62 4.03 0.14 -1.95
CA LEU A 62 3.34 1.30 -2.48
C LEU A 62 4.36 2.30 -2.98
N SER A 63 4.07 2.87 -4.13
CA SER A 63 4.90 3.93 -4.67
C SER A 63 4.01 5.03 -5.24
N VAL A 64 4.54 6.22 -5.22
CA VAL A 64 3.85 7.39 -5.75
C VAL A 64 4.79 8.06 -6.74
N ARG A 65 4.23 8.42 -7.89
CA ARG A 65 4.99 9.16 -8.89
C ARG A 65 4.12 10.26 -9.45
N GLU A 66 4.74 11.31 -9.95
CA GLU A 66 4.04 12.40 -10.60
C GLU A 66 3.37 11.92 -11.87
N GLN A 67 2.16 12.41 -12.11
CA GLN A 67 1.50 12.16 -13.37
C GLN A 67 2.09 13.09 -14.44
N ASP A 68 2.24 12.55 -15.65
CA ASP A 68 2.72 13.32 -16.78
C ASP A 68 1.55 14.08 -17.41
N THR A 69 1.18 15.21 -16.84
CA THR A 69 0.13 16.07 -17.35
C THR A 69 0.67 17.48 -17.52
N GLY A 70 0.01 18.29 -18.36
CA GLY A 70 0.43 19.67 -18.57
C GLY A 70 0.35 20.53 -17.32
N ILE A 71 -0.48 20.15 -16.36
CA ILE A 71 -0.65 20.87 -15.11
C ILE A 71 0.56 20.71 -14.22
N ASP A 72 1.23 19.58 -14.31
CA ASP A 72 2.36 19.25 -13.45
C ASP A 72 3.57 20.15 -13.70
N LEU A 73 3.60 20.84 -14.83
CA LEU A 73 4.69 21.78 -15.13
C LEU A 73 4.84 22.83 -14.05
N THR A 74 3.73 23.31 -13.50
CA THR A 74 3.77 24.29 -12.43
C THR A 74 4.37 23.72 -11.16
N LEU A 75 4.01 22.50 -10.82
CA LEU A 75 4.57 21.81 -9.66
C LEU A 75 6.04 21.52 -9.86
N ASN A 76 6.42 21.08 -11.06
CA ASN A 76 7.82 20.81 -11.38
C ASN A 76 8.66 22.08 -11.27
N ARG A 77 8.09 23.21 -11.72
CA ARG A 77 8.78 24.49 -11.61
C ARG A 77 9.03 24.85 -10.15
N ALA A 78 8.05 24.63 -9.29
CA ALA A 78 8.21 24.86 -7.86
C ALA A 78 9.29 23.96 -7.26
N ASN A 79 9.35 22.70 -7.68
CA ASN A 79 10.39 21.78 -7.23
C ASN A 79 11.78 22.19 -7.72
N LEU A 80 11.87 22.74 -8.93
CA LEU A 80 13.14 23.20 -9.47
C LEU A 80 13.70 24.41 -8.73
N GLU A 81 12.85 25.17 -8.07
CA GLU A 81 13.26 26.31 -7.26
C GLU A 81 13.83 25.88 -5.90
N LEU A 82 13.64 24.64 -5.52
CA LEU A 82 14.20 24.14 -4.27
C LEU A 82 15.69 23.81 -4.41
N THR A 83 16.45 24.04 -3.36
CA THR A 83 17.83 23.59 -3.31
C THR A 83 17.87 22.07 -3.22
N PRO A 84 18.97 21.42 -3.59
CA PRO A 84 19.09 19.97 -3.42
C PRO A 84 18.87 19.53 -1.97
N GLU A 85 19.31 20.31 -1.01
CA GLU A 85 19.11 20.01 0.40
C GLU A 85 17.65 20.06 0.79
N GLU A 86 16.91 21.03 0.30
CA GLU A 86 15.48 21.13 0.56
C GLU A 86 14.70 19.95 -0.03
N ARG A 87 15.09 19.49 -1.20
CA ARG A 87 14.47 18.34 -1.82
C ARG A 87 14.69 17.06 -1.02
N ILE A 88 15.88 16.89 -0.52
CA ILE A 88 16.23 15.74 0.32
C ILE A 88 15.43 15.78 1.62
N ALA A 89 15.38 16.96 2.26
CA ALA A 89 14.64 17.11 3.50
C ALA A 89 13.16 16.78 3.31
N LYS A 90 12.54 17.24 2.23
CA LYS A 90 11.15 16.93 1.93
C LYS A 90 10.94 15.43 1.74
N GLY A 91 11.84 14.78 1.05
CA GLY A 91 11.75 13.34 0.82
C GLY A 91 11.85 12.56 2.12
N LEU A 92 12.75 12.96 3.00
CA LEU A 92 12.92 12.31 4.29
C LEU A 92 11.70 12.50 5.19
N GLU A 93 11.14 13.70 5.21
CA GLU A 93 9.93 13.97 5.99
C GLU A 93 8.77 13.11 5.52
N PHE A 94 8.62 12.97 4.24
CA PHE A 94 7.56 12.15 3.68
C PHE A 94 7.76 10.67 4.04
N ALA A 95 8.99 10.19 3.97
CA ALA A 95 9.29 8.80 4.32
C ALA A 95 8.96 8.52 5.79
N ASP A 96 9.30 9.45 6.68
CA ASP A 96 8.97 9.33 8.10
C ASP A 96 7.46 9.30 8.32
N PHE A 97 6.73 10.16 7.62
CA PHE A 97 5.28 10.21 7.71
C PHE A 97 4.67 8.87 7.31
N VAL A 98 5.14 8.29 6.21
CA VAL A 98 4.63 7.00 5.73
C VAL A 98 4.90 5.89 6.75
N ARG A 99 6.08 5.85 7.31
CA ARG A 99 6.42 4.84 8.32
C ARG A 99 5.54 4.93 9.55
N ARG A 100 5.31 6.14 10.04
CA ARG A 100 4.46 6.34 11.22
C ARG A 100 3.04 5.90 10.97
N ASN A 101 2.51 6.19 9.80
CA ASN A 101 1.15 5.81 9.45
C ASN A 101 0.98 4.31 9.25
N ARG A 102 2.05 3.60 8.99
CA ARG A 102 2.02 2.14 8.90
C ARG A 102 2.13 1.45 10.24
N GLY A 103 2.42 2.20 11.31
CA GLY A 103 2.68 1.63 12.60
C GLY A 103 4.02 0.93 12.69
N GLU A 104 4.91 1.17 11.77
CA GLU A 104 6.26 0.61 11.79
C GLU A 104 7.13 1.38 12.79
N PRO A 105 8.12 0.71 13.40
CA PRO A 105 9.08 1.44 14.22
C PRO A 105 9.83 2.46 13.38
N GLY A 106 10.19 3.57 14.04
CA GLY A 106 10.94 4.62 13.37
C GLY A 106 12.34 4.17 12.96
N PRO A 107 13.11 5.08 12.33
CA PRO A 107 14.45 4.72 11.86
C PRO A 107 15.39 4.25 12.94
N ARG A 108 15.07 4.45 14.20
CA ARG A 108 15.91 3.98 15.31
C ARG A 108 15.89 2.47 15.48
N GLY A 109 14.86 1.81 14.97
CA GLY A 109 14.78 0.37 15.04
C GLY A 109 14.60 -0.21 16.44
N ASP A 110 14.15 0.56 17.37
CA ASP A 110 13.95 0.13 18.75
C ASP A 110 12.50 0.06 19.13
#